data_c27d9ff31431c57e91032ee872772fc5
#
_entry.id   c27d9ff31431c57e91032ee872772fc5
#
_cell.length_a   1.000
_cell.length_b   1.000
_cell.length_c   1.000
_cell.angle_alpha   90.00
_cell.angle_beta   90.00
_cell.angle_gamma   90.00
#
_symmetry.space_group_name_H-M   'P 1'
#
loop_
_entity.id
_entity.type
_entity.pdbx_description
1 polymer ?
#
loop_
_entity_poly.entity_id
_entity_poly.type
_entity_poly.pdbx_seq_one_letter_code
_entity_poly.pdbx_strand_id
1 'polypeptide(L)'
;MKNLRLRIVHSSPSSQTEEGAEGESQRLGFNRLHVSIEIMGCDRCQQPAVLHQPWSGLHLCRSHLVQSVRRRVGKELRRQLTLPREGGTLLVAMSGGKDSAVLLHELYHLLGPRRNLQIVAVLVDEGIEGYRPPSQLCAQELCDRLGVELHIARMVDDLGRPMDKAVSEADAVGTRLGPCSFCGVFRRRGIERVAQEVGAFAVALGHNLDDTAQTVLMNFQKGDIDRMLRMAPHTNRIVDGLIPRILPLRMVTELEALLVAREHDLPMYHDDCPYAERGLRKQMRDVVAALEAATPGTRHGLLASADAIREQFPVSGGGVSAQSCTECGAPTSGSSCMPCTMRRILDDGDSSDGVNQIVDGLDS
;
A
#
# COMPACT_ATOMS: atom_id res chain seq x y z
N MET A 1 21.24 -0.91 -0.07
CA MET A 1 22.68 -1.18 -0.18
C MET A 1 23.04 -2.34 -1.15
N LYS A 2 22.25 -2.61 -2.22
CA LYS A 2 22.52 -3.71 -3.19
C LYS A 2 23.03 -3.23 -4.57
N ASN A 3 23.33 -1.95 -4.74
CA ASN A 3 23.84 -1.41 -6.02
C ASN A 3 25.37 -1.30 -6.09
N LEU A 4 26.07 -1.92 -5.14
CA LEU A 4 27.52 -1.98 -5.09
C LEU A 4 27.96 -3.38 -5.48
N ARG A 5 28.53 -3.56 -6.70
CA ARG A 5 29.32 -4.75 -7.01
C ARG A 5 30.75 -4.52 -6.55
N LEU A 6 31.17 -5.25 -5.54
CA LEU A 6 32.56 -5.39 -5.19
C LEU A 6 33.24 -6.30 -6.23
N ARG A 7 34.08 -5.73 -7.06
CA ARG A 7 34.97 -6.51 -7.92
C ARG A 7 36.37 -6.50 -7.27
N ILE A 8 36.78 -7.64 -6.79
CA ILE A 8 38.16 -7.85 -6.34
C ILE A 8 38.97 -8.12 -7.59
N VAL A 9 39.82 -7.17 -8.00
CA VAL A 9 40.76 -7.35 -9.10
C VAL A 9 42.08 -7.76 -8.48
N HIS A 10 42.48 -8.99 -8.69
CA HIS A 10 43.85 -9.41 -8.42
C HIS A 10 44.74 -8.88 -9.54
N SER A 11 45.57 -7.88 -9.23
CA SER A 11 46.69 -7.51 -10.13
C SER A 11 47.72 -8.63 -10.09
N SER A 12 47.83 -9.38 -11.14
CA SER A 12 49.01 -10.26 -11.36
C SER A 12 50.25 -9.39 -11.48
N PRO A 13 51.36 -9.73 -10.83
CA PRO A 13 52.59 -9.00 -11.02
C PRO A 13 53.08 -9.13 -12.45
N SER A 14 53.22 -8.01 -13.15
CA SER A 14 53.94 -7.97 -14.42
C SER A 14 55.39 -8.40 -14.20
N SER A 15 55.82 -9.46 -14.86
CA SER A 15 57.20 -9.89 -14.93
C SER A 15 58.02 -8.85 -15.70
N GLN A 16 58.71 -7.97 -14.97
CA GLN A 16 59.93 -7.32 -15.48
C GLN A 16 61.14 -7.98 -14.81
N THR A 17 61.89 -8.64 -15.65
CA THR A 17 63.23 -9.12 -15.34
C THR A 17 64.15 -7.93 -15.24
N GLU A 18 64.74 -7.69 -14.06
CA GLU A 18 65.99 -6.99 -13.90
C GLU A 18 66.90 -7.83 -13.01
N GLU A 19 68.03 -8.19 -13.62
CA GLU A 19 69.17 -8.84 -12.98
C GLU A 19 69.91 -7.84 -12.05
N GLY A 20 70.31 -8.31 -10.89
CA GLY A 20 71.49 -7.76 -10.22
C GLY A 20 71.33 -7.45 -8.74
N ALA A 21 72.12 -8.21 -7.94
CA ALA A 21 72.73 -7.85 -6.64
C ALA A 21 71.97 -8.07 -5.34
N GLU A 22 72.51 -9.02 -4.66
CA GLU A 22 72.53 -9.41 -3.24
C GLU A 22 72.08 -8.36 -2.19
N GLY A 23 71.24 -8.81 -1.28
CA GLY A 23 70.90 -8.11 -0.05
C GLY A 23 69.62 -8.65 0.60
N GLU A 24 69.75 -9.55 1.58
CA GLU A 24 68.66 -10.08 2.40
C GLU A 24 67.87 -8.96 3.11
N SER A 25 66.64 -8.84 2.78
CA SER A 25 65.62 -8.28 3.67
C SER A 25 64.26 -8.84 3.23
N GLN A 26 63.72 -9.75 4.05
CA GLN A 26 62.35 -10.24 3.95
C GLN A 26 61.37 -9.08 4.12
N ARG A 27 60.92 -8.48 3.03
CA ARG A 27 59.74 -7.61 3.04
C ARG A 27 58.53 -8.43 2.68
N LEU A 28 57.69 -8.68 3.68
CA LEU A 28 56.33 -9.15 3.49
C LEU A 28 55.59 -8.18 2.55
N GLY A 29 55.42 -8.60 1.27
CA GLY A 29 54.65 -7.83 0.32
C GLY A 29 53.17 -7.88 0.65
N PHE A 30 52.66 -6.83 1.25
CA PHE A 30 51.23 -6.62 1.34
C PHE A 30 50.68 -6.36 -0.07
N ASN A 31 50.03 -7.35 -0.67
CA ASN A 31 49.23 -7.17 -1.87
C ASN A 31 48.18 -6.10 -1.61
N ARG A 32 48.31 -4.94 -2.22
CA ARG A 32 47.25 -3.93 -2.19
C ARG A 32 46.03 -4.47 -2.93
N LEU A 33 45.01 -4.86 -2.16
CA LEU A 33 43.67 -5.12 -2.70
C LEU A 33 43.10 -3.80 -3.21
N HIS A 34 43.05 -3.61 -4.50
CA HIS A 34 42.29 -2.54 -5.13
C HIS A 34 40.83 -2.93 -5.13
N VAL A 35 40.04 -2.35 -4.23
CA VAL A 35 38.57 -2.46 -4.24
C VAL A 35 38.05 -1.34 -5.13
N SER A 36 37.62 -1.65 -6.33
CA SER A 36 36.89 -0.69 -7.16
C SER A 36 35.41 -0.83 -6.90
N ILE A 37 34.78 0.29 -6.56
CA ILE A 37 33.33 0.38 -6.42
C ILE A 37 32.78 0.79 -7.78
N GLU A 38 32.24 -0.14 -8.53
CA GLU A 38 31.52 0.18 -9.78
C GLU A 38 30.10 0.64 -9.41
N ILE A 39 29.82 1.91 -9.66
CA ILE A 39 28.45 2.45 -9.59
C ILE A 39 27.78 2.10 -10.92
N MET A 40 26.76 1.24 -10.87
CA MET A 40 26.00 0.88 -12.08
C MET A 40 25.33 2.13 -12.67
N GLY A 41 25.49 2.30 -13.99
CA GLY A 41 24.80 3.33 -14.74
C GLY A 41 23.31 3.01 -14.94
N CYS A 42 22.52 4.02 -15.18
CA CYS A 42 21.14 3.87 -15.59
C CYS A 42 21.06 3.34 -17.03
N ASP A 43 20.30 2.28 -17.27
CA ASP A 43 20.15 1.65 -18.60
C ASP A 43 19.50 2.58 -19.64
N ARG A 44 18.98 3.73 -19.21
CA ARG A 44 18.35 4.71 -20.10
C ARG A 44 19.18 5.96 -20.40
N CYS A 45 20.14 6.33 -19.52
CA CYS A 45 20.88 7.59 -19.70
C CYS A 45 22.27 7.61 -19.07
N GLN A 46 22.77 6.50 -18.59
CA GLN A 46 24.11 6.34 -17.98
C GLN A 46 24.35 7.16 -16.68
N GLN A 47 23.39 7.94 -16.21
CA GLN A 47 23.49 8.57 -14.88
C GLN A 47 23.54 7.50 -13.79
N PRO A 48 24.14 7.76 -12.63
CA PRO A 48 24.19 6.80 -11.54
C PRO A 48 22.80 6.21 -11.21
N ALA A 49 22.70 4.88 -11.20
CA ALA A 49 21.48 4.20 -10.86
C ALA A 49 21.23 4.24 -9.35
N VAL A 50 19.99 4.50 -8.94
CA VAL A 50 19.54 4.48 -7.55
C VAL A 50 18.74 3.23 -7.22
N LEU A 51 18.26 2.52 -8.24
CA LEU A 51 17.46 1.31 -8.09
C LEU A 51 17.79 0.30 -9.19
N HIS A 52 17.94 -0.95 -8.80
CA HIS A 52 17.81 -2.11 -9.68
C HIS A 52 16.43 -2.72 -9.50
N GLN A 53 15.70 -2.91 -10.59
CA GLN A 53 14.39 -3.59 -10.64
C GLN A 53 14.59 -5.06 -11.01
N PRO A 54 14.64 -6.02 -10.06
CA PRO A 54 14.96 -7.42 -10.34
C PRO A 54 14.00 -8.09 -11.34
N TRP A 55 12.72 -7.68 -11.30
CA TRP A 55 11.65 -8.19 -12.15
C TRP A 55 11.75 -7.75 -13.63
N SER A 56 12.45 -6.65 -13.91
CA SER A 56 12.67 -6.15 -15.28
C SER A 56 14.13 -6.16 -15.70
N GLY A 57 15.06 -6.41 -14.76
CA GLY A 57 16.50 -6.34 -14.97
C GLY A 57 17.07 -4.92 -15.14
N LEU A 58 16.24 -3.86 -15.03
CA LEU A 58 16.64 -2.50 -15.31
C LEU A 58 17.29 -1.83 -14.10
N HIS A 59 18.35 -1.07 -14.36
CA HIS A 59 18.95 -0.10 -13.44
C HIS A 59 18.43 1.30 -13.79
N LEU A 60 17.87 2.01 -12.83
CA LEU A 60 17.26 3.31 -13.05
C LEU A 60 17.88 4.38 -12.17
N CYS A 61 18.22 5.52 -12.77
CA CYS A 61 18.52 6.76 -12.04
C CYS A 61 17.24 7.37 -11.47
N ARG A 62 17.36 8.39 -10.63
CA ARG A 62 16.22 9.08 -9.98
C ARG A 62 15.15 9.51 -10.98
N SER A 63 15.53 10.25 -12.02
CA SER A 63 14.59 10.75 -13.02
C SER A 63 13.85 9.63 -13.76
N HIS A 64 14.57 8.58 -14.18
CA HIS A 64 13.94 7.45 -14.88
C HIS A 64 13.12 6.55 -13.97
N LEU A 65 13.44 6.49 -12.68
CA LEU A 65 12.60 5.84 -11.68
C LEU A 65 11.25 6.57 -11.55
N VAL A 66 11.26 7.88 -11.33
CA VAL A 66 10.05 8.71 -11.24
C VAL A 66 9.19 8.56 -12.51
N GLN A 67 9.80 8.67 -13.70
CA GLN A 67 9.09 8.49 -14.97
C GLN A 67 8.48 7.08 -15.09
N SER A 68 9.21 6.04 -14.66
CA SER A 68 8.74 4.65 -14.68
C SER A 68 7.53 4.46 -13.75
N VAL A 69 7.57 5.01 -12.54
CA VAL A 69 6.47 4.98 -11.58
C VAL A 69 5.26 5.73 -12.14
N ARG A 70 5.44 6.98 -12.56
CA ARG A 70 4.35 7.80 -13.13
C ARG A 70 3.66 7.14 -14.32
N ARG A 71 4.42 6.52 -15.22
CA ARG A 71 3.88 5.78 -16.37
C ARG A 71 3.01 4.59 -15.92
N ARG A 72 3.45 3.82 -14.90
CA ARG A 72 2.70 2.67 -14.37
C ARG A 72 1.44 3.13 -13.66
N VAL A 73 1.53 4.16 -12.83
CA VAL A 73 0.37 4.79 -12.17
C VAL A 73 -0.65 5.27 -13.20
N GLY A 74 -0.19 6.00 -14.24
CA GLY A 74 -1.08 6.46 -15.32
C GLY A 74 -1.69 5.32 -16.13
N LYS A 75 -0.97 4.20 -16.32
CA LYS A 75 -1.50 3.00 -16.98
C LYS A 75 -2.60 2.36 -16.13
N GLU A 76 -2.34 2.17 -14.82
CA GLU A 76 -3.31 1.59 -13.90
C GLU A 76 -4.54 2.49 -13.72
N LEU A 77 -4.35 3.80 -13.64
CA LEU A 77 -5.47 4.74 -13.59
C LEU A 77 -6.41 4.59 -14.79
N ARG A 78 -5.86 4.56 -16.02
CA ARG A 78 -6.68 4.38 -17.24
C ARG A 78 -7.34 3.01 -17.34
N ARG A 79 -6.70 1.96 -16.77
CA ARG A 79 -7.26 0.61 -16.75
C ARG A 79 -8.41 0.48 -15.77
N GLN A 80 -8.32 1.18 -14.64
CA GLN A 80 -9.24 1.02 -13.51
C GLN A 80 -10.36 2.04 -13.50
N LEU A 81 -10.24 3.15 -14.22
CA LEU A 81 -11.15 4.27 -14.12
C LEU A 81 -11.47 4.88 -15.49
N THR A 82 -12.76 4.96 -15.79
CA THR A 82 -13.26 5.81 -16.85
C THR A 82 -13.62 7.17 -16.24
N LEU A 83 -12.88 8.20 -16.64
CA LEU A 83 -13.12 9.55 -16.12
C LEU A 83 -14.44 10.11 -16.65
N PRO A 84 -15.30 10.68 -15.78
CA PRO A 84 -16.55 11.31 -16.22
C PRO A 84 -16.29 12.44 -17.21
N ARG A 85 -17.08 12.52 -18.29
CA ARG A 85 -16.95 13.56 -19.31
C ARG A 85 -17.28 14.95 -18.75
N GLU A 86 -18.27 15.01 -17.87
CA GLU A 86 -18.77 16.23 -17.24
C GLU A 86 -17.87 16.70 -16.09
N GLY A 87 -16.91 15.86 -15.70
CA GLY A 87 -16.06 16.12 -14.56
C GLY A 87 -16.59 15.47 -13.29
N GLY A 88 -16.00 15.83 -12.16
CA GLY A 88 -16.39 15.30 -10.85
C GLY A 88 -15.25 15.26 -9.85
N THR A 89 -15.53 14.73 -8.68
CA THR A 89 -14.59 14.63 -7.56
C THR A 89 -13.97 13.25 -7.46
N LEU A 90 -12.63 13.17 -7.46
CA LEU A 90 -11.88 11.97 -7.10
C LEU A 90 -11.42 12.11 -5.65
N LEU A 91 -11.83 11.20 -4.78
CA LEU A 91 -11.38 11.18 -3.40
C LEU A 91 -10.09 10.35 -3.25
N VAL A 92 -9.09 10.91 -2.59
CA VAL A 92 -7.80 10.24 -2.32
C VAL A 92 -7.66 9.95 -0.84
N ALA A 93 -7.55 8.67 -0.46
CA ALA A 93 -7.37 8.28 0.92
C ALA A 93 -5.92 8.49 1.36
N MET A 94 -5.74 9.34 2.36
CA MET A 94 -4.46 9.67 2.98
C MET A 94 -4.29 8.93 4.30
N SER A 95 -3.06 8.50 4.58
CA SER A 95 -2.67 7.94 5.87
C SER A 95 -1.58 8.76 6.57
N GLY A 96 -0.97 9.71 5.86
CA GLY A 96 0.23 10.43 6.28
C GLY A 96 1.53 9.67 6.03
N GLY A 97 1.47 8.43 5.55
CA GLY A 97 2.64 7.63 5.18
C GLY A 97 3.04 7.81 3.70
N LYS A 98 4.23 7.28 3.34
CA LYS A 98 4.88 7.42 2.03
C LYS A 98 3.99 7.05 0.83
N ASP A 99 3.23 5.94 0.93
CA ASP A 99 2.46 5.44 -0.21
C ASP A 99 1.28 6.36 -0.53
N SER A 100 0.56 6.85 0.48
CA SER A 100 -0.51 7.82 0.29
C SER A 100 0.01 9.17 -0.20
N ALA A 101 1.21 9.59 0.24
CA ALA A 101 1.85 10.81 -0.23
C ALA A 101 2.21 10.70 -1.73
N VAL A 102 2.82 9.59 -2.15
CA VAL A 102 3.13 9.33 -3.58
C VAL A 102 1.85 9.23 -4.39
N LEU A 103 0.80 8.57 -3.87
CA LEU A 103 -0.49 8.48 -4.56
C LEU A 103 -1.06 9.87 -4.86
N LEU A 104 -1.18 10.72 -3.85
CA LEU A 104 -1.73 12.07 -4.02
C LEU A 104 -0.87 12.89 -4.98
N HIS A 105 0.45 12.88 -4.81
CA HIS A 105 1.39 13.58 -5.68
C HIS A 105 1.26 13.14 -7.15
N GLU A 106 1.26 11.85 -7.44
CA GLU A 106 1.18 11.36 -8.81
C GLU A 106 -0.20 11.62 -9.45
N LEU A 107 -1.29 11.47 -8.69
CA LEU A 107 -2.63 11.78 -9.19
C LEU A 107 -2.80 13.27 -9.45
N TYR A 108 -2.26 14.15 -8.59
CA TYR A 108 -2.26 15.59 -8.80
C TYR A 108 -1.54 15.96 -10.11
N HIS A 109 -0.36 15.39 -10.37
CA HIS A 109 0.37 15.66 -11.61
C HIS A 109 -0.27 15.05 -12.86
N LEU A 110 -0.96 13.92 -12.75
CA LEU A 110 -1.62 13.26 -13.88
C LEU A 110 -2.97 13.87 -14.23
N LEU A 111 -3.71 14.34 -13.24
CA LEU A 111 -5.10 14.81 -13.39
C LEU A 111 -5.27 16.32 -13.21
N GLY A 112 -4.37 16.98 -12.48
CA GLY A 112 -4.43 18.43 -12.21
C GLY A 112 -4.58 19.33 -13.43
N PRO A 113 -4.03 18.99 -14.62
CA PRO A 113 -4.29 19.76 -15.83
C PRO A 113 -5.75 19.75 -16.31
N ARG A 114 -6.59 18.83 -15.80
CA ARG A 114 -8.01 18.73 -16.17
C ARG A 114 -8.85 19.64 -15.28
N ARG A 115 -9.32 20.75 -15.83
CA ARG A 115 -10.09 21.77 -15.10
C ARG A 115 -11.46 21.31 -14.59
N ASN A 116 -12.00 20.23 -15.16
CA ASN A 116 -13.30 19.66 -14.77
C ASN A 116 -13.20 18.55 -13.72
N LEU A 117 -11.99 18.21 -13.25
CA LEU A 117 -11.78 17.23 -12.20
C LEU A 117 -11.26 17.91 -10.94
N GLN A 118 -11.90 17.60 -9.83
CA GLN A 118 -11.44 18.00 -8.50
C GLN A 118 -10.82 16.79 -7.79
N ILE A 119 -9.66 16.99 -7.16
CA ILE A 119 -9.06 16.04 -6.24
C ILE A 119 -9.34 16.54 -4.83
N VAL A 120 -9.91 15.68 -4.01
CA VAL A 120 -10.16 15.91 -2.58
C VAL A 120 -9.48 14.78 -1.80
N ALA A 121 -8.92 15.07 -0.66
CA ALA A 121 -8.27 14.10 0.19
C ALA A 121 -9.12 13.77 1.42
N VAL A 122 -9.02 12.53 1.92
CA VAL A 122 -9.61 12.12 3.19
C VAL A 122 -8.59 11.39 4.04
N LEU A 123 -8.47 11.74 5.31
CA LEU A 123 -7.71 11.00 6.31
C LEU A 123 -8.70 10.52 7.37
N VAL A 124 -8.57 9.25 7.76
CA VAL A 124 -9.33 8.73 8.90
C VAL A 124 -8.48 8.87 10.15
N ASP A 125 -9.02 9.62 11.12
CA ASP A 125 -8.44 9.71 12.46
C ASP A 125 -9.02 8.59 13.32
N GLU A 126 -8.22 7.59 13.60
CA GLU A 126 -8.61 6.44 14.43
C GLU A 126 -8.58 6.74 15.92
N GLY A 127 -8.00 7.86 16.34
CA GLY A 127 -7.78 8.17 17.74
C GLY A 127 -6.71 7.28 18.39
N ILE A 128 -5.63 6.97 17.66
CA ILE A 128 -4.46 6.25 18.19
C ILE A 128 -3.45 7.29 18.66
N GLU A 129 -3.27 7.34 19.98
CA GLU A 129 -2.38 8.33 20.62
C GLU A 129 -0.92 8.16 20.17
N GLY A 130 -0.19 9.26 20.00
CA GLY A 130 1.20 9.28 19.56
C GLY A 130 1.43 8.91 18.07
N TYR A 131 0.52 8.18 17.45
CA TYR A 131 0.64 7.75 16.05
C TYR A 131 -0.13 8.65 15.08
N ARG A 132 -1.43 8.90 15.35
CA ARG A 132 -2.28 9.60 14.40
C ARG A 132 -1.98 11.09 14.27
N PRO A 133 -1.75 11.87 15.35
CA PRO A 133 -1.50 13.31 15.22
C PRO A 133 -0.30 13.65 14.32
N PRO A 134 0.92 13.08 14.47
CA PRO A 134 2.03 13.42 13.58
C PRO A 134 1.82 12.95 12.14
N SER A 135 1.17 11.81 11.91
CA SER A 135 0.86 11.36 10.56
C SER A 135 -0.18 12.23 9.86
N GLN A 136 -1.15 12.79 10.62
CA GLN A 136 -2.11 13.75 10.10
C GLN A 136 -1.43 15.07 9.70
N LEU A 137 -0.45 15.56 10.48
CA LEU A 137 0.31 16.76 10.11
C LEU A 137 1.05 16.56 8.77
N CYS A 138 1.66 15.41 8.52
CA CYS A 138 2.28 15.11 7.23
C CYS A 138 1.26 15.13 6.07
N ALA A 139 0.08 14.57 6.28
CA ALA A 139 -0.99 14.58 5.27
C ALA A 139 -1.49 15.99 4.99
N GLN A 140 -1.70 16.79 6.05
CA GLN A 140 -2.13 18.20 5.93
C GLN A 140 -1.09 19.02 5.16
N GLU A 141 0.19 18.92 5.55
CA GLU A 141 1.27 19.63 4.89
C GLU A 141 1.33 19.34 3.38
N LEU A 142 1.18 18.08 2.99
CA LEU A 142 1.17 17.74 1.56
C LEU A 142 -0.06 18.30 0.85
N CYS A 143 -1.24 18.22 1.47
CA CYS A 143 -2.46 18.78 0.90
C CYS A 143 -2.35 20.30 0.73
N ASP A 144 -1.80 21.01 1.72
CA ASP A 144 -1.56 22.46 1.65
C ASP A 144 -0.57 22.82 0.53
N ARG A 145 0.54 22.08 0.38
CA ARG A 145 1.52 22.27 -0.70
C ARG A 145 0.89 22.11 -2.09
N LEU A 146 -0.09 21.22 -2.23
CA LEU A 146 -0.74 20.94 -3.51
C LEU A 146 -2.05 21.71 -3.72
N GLY A 147 -2.52 22.44 -2.73
CA GLY A 147 -3.82 23.14 -2.77
C GLY A 147 -4.99 22.16 -2.84
N VAL A 148 -4.88 20.99 -2.21
CA VAL A 148 -5.91 19.95 -2.14
C VAL A 148 -6.64 20.03 -0.81
N GLU A 149 -7.97 20.05 -0.84
CA GLU A 149 -8.79 20.03 0.37
C GLU A 149 -8.66 18.68 1.10
N LEU A 150 -8.43 18.71 2.42
CA LEU A 150 -8.32 17.52 3.28
C LEU A 150 -9.51 17.43 4.25
N HIS A 151 -10.29 16.36 4.13
CA HIS A 151 -11.34 16.00 5.09
C HIS A 151 -10.79 15.04 6.14
N ILE A 152 -11.15 15.27 7.41
CA ILE A 152 -10.81 14.37 8.51
C ILE A 152 -12.06 13.59 8.93
N ALA A 153 -12.07 12.30 8.66
CA ALA A 153 -13.10 11.39 9.14
C ALA A 153 -12.68 10.79 10.48
N ARG A 154 -13.31 11.20 11.57
CA ARG A 154 -12.96 10.68 12.89
C ARG A 154 -13.66 9.35 13.12
N MET A 155 -12.90 8.33 13.51
CA MET A 155 -13.43 7.00 13.80
C MET A 155 -14.40 7.01 14.98
N VAL A 156 -14.21 7.92 15.93
CA VAL A 156 -15.12 8.09 17.07
C VAL A 156 -16.55 8.42 16.65
N ASP A 157 -16.73 9.10 15.50
CA ASP A 157 -18.06 9.45 14.99
C ASP A 157 -18.83 8.19 14.50
N ASP A 158 -18.12 7.18 14.02
CA ASP A 158 -18.69 5.93 13.51
C ASP A 158 -18.68 4.79 14.56
N LEU A 159 -17.64 4.71 15.39
CA LEU A 159 -17.45 3.64 16.40
C LEU A 159 -18.00 4.02 17.77
N GLY A 160 -18.14 5.33 18.08
CA GLY A 160 -18.53 5.85 19.38
C GLY A 160 -17.38 5.97 20.38
N ARG A 161 -16.17 5.54 20.00
CA ARG A 161 -14.95 5.59 20.83
C ARG A 161 -13.68 5.61 19.98
N PRO A 162 -12.54 6.12 20.50
CA PRO A 162 -11.26 6.04 19.81
C PRO A 162 -10.76 4.59 19.77
N MET A 163 -9.85 4.30 18.83
CA MET A 163 -9.31 2.96 18.61
C MET A 163 -8.63 2.37 19.84
N ASP A 164 -7.87 3.18 20.59
CA ASP A 164 -7.18 2.72 21.80
C ASP A 164 -8.14 2.17 22.85
N LYS A 165 -9.29 2.84 23.00
CA LYS A 165 -10.36 2.37 23.89
C LYS A 165 -11.04 1.12 23.34
N ALA A 166 -11.33 1.08 22.03
CA ALA A 166 -11.94 -0.08 21.39
C ALA A 166 -11.08 -1.34 21.53
N VAL A 167 -9.74 -1.21 21.41
CA VAL A 167 -8.81 -2.34 21.62
C VAL A 167 -8.84 -2.83 23.05
N SER A 168 -8.82 -1.91 24.04
CA SER A 168 -8.89 -2.28 25.46
C SER A 168 -10.19 -3.00 25.80
N GLU A 169 -11.33 -2.54 25.25
CA GLU A 169 -12.64 -3.17 25.45
C GLU A 169 -12.71 -4.53 24.74
N ALA A 170 -12.20 -4.62 23.51
CA ALA A 170 -12.14 -5.88 22.76
C ALA A 170 -11.31 -6.95 23.50
N ASP A 171 -10.17 -6.55 24.08
CA ASP A 171 -9.35 -7.44 24.89
C ASP A 171 -10.09 -7.87 26.19
N ALA A 172 -10.85 -6.97 26.81
CA ALA A 172 -11.62 -7.24 28.03
C ALA A 172 -12.79 -8.21 27.80
N VAL A 173 -13.50 -8.09 26.67
CA VAL A 173 -14.60 -9.01 26.31
C VAL A 173 -14.09 -10.33 25.70
N GLY A 174 -12.78 -10.45 25.45
CA GLY A 174 -12.16 -11.67 24.94
C GLY A 174 -12.55 -12.01 23.49
N THR A 175 -12.91 -11.02 22.67
CA THR A 175 -13.21 -11.25 21.24
C THR A 175 -11.99 -11.74 20.48
N ARG A 176 -12.22 -12.61 19.47
CA ARG A 176 -11.15 -13.05 18.55
C ARG A 176 -10.76 -11.97 17.53
N LEU A 177 -11.52 -10.90 17.42
CA LEU A 177 -11.24 -9.82 16.47
C LEU A 177 -10.04 -9.00 16.95
N GLY A 178 -8.97 -9.02 16.15
CA GLY A 178 -7.79 -8.20 16.42
C GLY A 178 -8.01 -6.71 16.10
N PRO A 179 -7.13 -5.81 16.61
CA PRO A 179 -7.21 -4.37 16.38
C PRO A 179 -7.34 -3.97 14.91
N CYS A 180 -6.59 -4.66 14.03
CA CYS A 180 -6.61 -4.39 12.59
C CYS A 180 -7.96 -4.68 11.93
N SER A 181 -8.76 -5.61 12.48
CA SER A 181 -10.11 -5.93 11.99
C SER A 181 -11.04 -4.74 12.24
N PHE A 182 -11.09 -4.22 13.47
CA PHE A 182 -11.84 -3.01 13.81
C PHE A 182 -11.39 -1.83 12.98
N CYS A 183 -10.09 -1.52 13.02
CA CYS A 183 -9.50 -0.41 12.29
C CYS A 183 -9.84 -0.48 10.79
N GLY A 184 -9.71 -1.64 10.15
CA GLY A 184 -10.01 -1.81 8.73
C GLY A 184 -11.48 -1.57 8.37
N VAL A 185 -12.41 -2.01 9.22
CA VAL A 185 -13.85 -1.81 9.00
C VAL A 185 -14.23 -0.33 9.14
N PHE A 186 -13.85 0.30 10.23
CA PHE A 186 -14.23 1.69 10.50
C PHE A 186 -13.48 2.70 9.62
N ARG A 187 -12.24 2.39 9.21
CA ARG A 187 -11.53 3.18 8.21
C ARG A 187 -12.27 3.19 6.88
N ARG A 188 -12.74 2.04 6.41
CA ARG A 188 -13.56 1.96 5.19
C ARG A 188 -14.88 2.69 5.33
N ARG A 189 -15.50 2.65 6.52
CA ARG A 189 -16.75 3.37 6.80
C ARG A 189 -16.55 4.88 6.73
N GLY A 190 -15.51 5.42 7.38
CA GLY A 190 -15.21 6.86 7.37
C GLY A 190 -14.87 7.36 5.96
N ILE A 191 -14.09 6.61 5.19
CA ILE A 191 -13.78 6.96 3.80
C ILE A 191 -15.05 6.96 2.94
N GLU A 192 -15.91 5.95 3.08
CA GLU A 192 -17.14 5.84 2.30
C GLU A 192 -18.09 6.99 2.60
N ARG A 193 -18.24 7.37 3.89
CA ARG A 193 -19.07 8.50 4.32
C ARG A 193 -18.61 9.81 3.66
N VAL A 194 -17.31 10.13 3.74
CA VAL A 194 -16.77 11.33 3.10
C VAL A 194 -16.90 11.24 1.58
N ALA A 195 -16.70 10.07 0.97
CA ALA A 195 -16.86 9.91 -0.48
C ALA A 195 -18.29 10.24 -0.94
N GLN A 196 -19.30 9.84 -0.17
CA GLN A 196 -20.70 10.19 -0.43
C GLN A 196 -20.96 11.68 -0.19
N GLU A 197 -20.45 12.26 0.90
CA GLU A 197 -20.60 13.67 1.25
C GLU A 197 -20.06 14.61 0.16
N VAL A 198 -18.90 14.30 -0.42
CA VAL A 198 -18.28 15.10 -1.50
C VAL A 198 -18.75 14.71 -2.91
N GLY A 199 -19.66 13.74 -3.03
CA GLY A 199 -20.12 13.23 -4.32
C GLY A 199 -19.01 12.64 -5.18
N ALA A 200 -18.06 11.91 -4.57
CA ALA A 200 -16.95 11.33 -5.29
C ALA A 200 -17.41 10.24 -6.28
N PHE A 201 -16.89 10.27 -7.50
CA PHE A 201 -17.16 9.20 -8.48
C PHE A 201 -16.26 7.96 -8.28
N ALA A 202 -15.15 8.11 -7.56
CA ALA A 202 -14.26 7.02 -7.17
C ALA A 202 -13.40 7.40 -5.96
N VAL A 203 -12.87 6.39 -5.26
CA VAL A 203 -11.90 6.53 -4.16
C VAL A 203 -10.58 5.89 -4.58
N ALA A 204 -9.48 6.64 -4.56
CA ALA A 204 -8.13 6.14 -4.79
C ALA A 204 -7.47 5.76 -3.45
N LEU A 205 -6.95 4.53 -3.38
CA LEU A 205 -6.26 4.00 -2.19
C LEU A 205 -4.78 3.77 -2.49
N GLY A 206 -3.93 4.03 -1.51
CA GLY A 206 -2.47 3.96 -1.61
C GLY A 206 -1.86 2.55 -1.50
N HIS A 207 -2.63 1.49 -1.70
CA HIS A 207 -2.08 0.13 -1.68
C HIS A 207 -1.13 -0.08 -2.85
N ASN A 208 0.10 -0.43 -2.53
CA ASN A 208 1.18 -0.71 -3.48
C ASN A 208 1.20 -2.19 -3.91
N LEU A 209 2.21 -2.58 -4.70
CA LEU A 209 2.36 -3.96 -5.18
C LEU A 209 2.60 -4.95 -4.05
N ASP A 210 3.41 -4.57 -3.06
CA ASP A 210 3.73 -5.39 -1.88
C ASP A 210 2.47 -5.65 -1.05
N ASP A 211 1.68 -4.63 -0.77
CA ASP A 211 0.39 -4.74 -0.05
C ASP A 211 -0.59 -5.66 -0.76
N THR A 212 -0.67 -5.52 -2.09
CA THR A 212 -1.59 -6.32 -2.90
C THR A 212 -1.16 -7.78 -2.92
N ALA A 213 0.14 -8.06 -3.12
CA ALA A 213 0.68 -9.42 -3.10
C ALA A 213 0.50 -10.10 -1.73
N GLN A 214 0.74 -9.38 -0.63
CA GLN A 214 0.48 -9.85 0.72
C GLN A 214 -1.00 -10.21 0.91
N THR A 215 -1.91 -9.33 0.45
CA THR A 215 -3.36 -9.56 0.59
C THR A 215 -3.82 -10.77 -0.23
N VAL A 216 -3.31 -10.94 -1.44
CA VAL A 216 -3.58 -12.12 -2.26
C VAL A 216 -3.14 -13.39 -1.54
N LEU A 217 -1.92 -13.41 -1.01
CA LEU A 217 -1.38 -14.57 -0.30
C LEU A 217 -2.15 -14.88 0.99
N MET A 218 -2.56 -13.83 1.74
CA MET A 218 -3.42 -14.00 2.92
C MET A 218 -4.76 -14.65 2.59
N ASN A 219 -5.38 -14.25 1.48
CA ASN A 219 -6.66 -14.83 1.05
C ASN A 219 -6.49 -16.29 0.61
N PHE A 220 -5.42 -16.62 -0.11
CA PHE A 220 -5.11 -18.02 -0.44
C PHE A 220 -4.84 -18.87 0.80
N GLN A 221 -4.05 -18.35 1.77
CA GLN A 221 -3.76 -19.06 3.01
C GLN A 221 -5.03 -19.40 3.80
N LYS A 222 -6.02 -18.53 3.75
CA LYS A 222 -7.31 -18.70 4.44
C LYS A 222 -8.34 -19.47 3.61
N GLY A 223 -8.08 -19.74 2.34
CA GLY A 223 -9.07 -20.30 1.42
C GLY A 223 -10.22 -19.37 1.07
N ASP A 224 -10.08 -18.05 1.36
CA ASP A 224 -11.14 -17.05 1.17
C ASP A 224 -11.16 -16.51 -0.26
N ILE A 225 -11.69 -17.32 -1.17
CA ILE A 225 -11.85 -16.94 -2.59
C ILE A 225 -12.82 -15.77 -2.74
N ASP A 226 -13.89 -15.73 -1.97
CA ASP A 226 -14.88 -14.67 -2.03
C ASP A 226 -14.28 -13.31 -1.67
N ARG A 227 -13.43 -13.26 -0.65
CA ARG A 227 -12.71 -12.04 -0.29
C ARG A 227 -11.71 -11.64 -1.38
N MET A 228 -11.00 -12.60 -1.98
CA MET A 228 -10.11 -12.33 -3.11
C MET A 228 -10.88 -11.76 -4.31
N LEU A 229 -12.06 -12.32 -4.64
CA LEU A 229 -12.92 -11.81 -5.70
C LEU A 229 -13.43 -10.39 -5.44
N ARG A 230 -13.62 -9.99 -4.18
CA ARG A 230 -14.07 -8.65 -3.77
C ARG A 230 -12.95 -7.64 -3.57
N MET A 231 -11.68 -8.01 -3.79
CA MET A 231 -10.56 -7.05 -3.69
C MET A 231 -10.72 -5.89 -4.68
N ALA A 232 -10.28 -4.69 -4.28
CA ALA A 232 -10.09 -3.60 -5.23
C ALA A 232 -8.98 -3.96 -6.27
N PRO A 233 -9.01 -3.40 -7.47
CA PRO A 233 -9.91 -2.34 -7.93
C PRO A 233 -11.30 -2.85 -8.31
N HIS A 234 -12.32 -1.99 -8.15
CA HIS A 234 -13.72 -2.34 -8.42
C HIS A 234 -14.16 -1.93 -9.84
N THR A 235 -13.28 -2.03 -10.81
CA THR A 235 -13.43 -1.52 -12.18
C THR A 235 -14.72 -1.98 -12.88
N ASN A 236 -15.07 -3.25 -12.70
CA ASN A 236 -16.23 -3.87 -13.36
C ASN A 236 -17.26 -4.40 -12.34
N ARG A 237 -17.21 -3.88 -11.10
CA ARG A 237 -17.98 -4.40 -9.97
C ARG A 237 -18.57 -3.25 -9.18
N ILE A 238 -19.51 -2.56 -9.81
CA ILE A 238 -20.27 -1.51 -9.14
C ILE A 238 -21.29 -2.22 -8.26
N VAL A 239 -21.21 -1.97 -6.96
CA VAL A 239 -22.25 -2.34 -6.01
C VAL A 239 -23.07 -1.09 -5.78
N ASP A 240 -24.38 -1.19 -6.00
CA ASP A 240 -25.28 -0.06 -5.81
C ASP A 240 -25.13 0.53 -4.40
N GLY A 241 -24.96 1.84 -4.33
CA GLY A 241 -24.78 2.56 -3.08
C GLY A 241 -23.36 2.61 -2.53
N LEU A 242 -22.36 1.98 -3.18
CA LEU A 242 -20.95 2.07 -2.81
C LEU A 242 -20.11 2.77 -3.87
N ILE A 243 -19.21 3.63 -3.43
CA ILE A 243 -18.28 4.32 -4.31
C ILE A 243 -17.14 3.37 -4.75
N PRO A 244 -16.86 3.22 -6.06
CA PRO A 244 -15.81 2.31 -6.53
C PRO A 244 -14.43 2.73 -6.05
N ARG A 245 -13.58 1.73 -5.72
CA ARG A 245 -12.22 1.93 -5.23
C ARG A 245 -11.22 1.54 -6.29
N ILE A 246 -10.19 2.36 -6.46
CA ILE A 246 -9.09 2.13 -7.38
C ILE A 246 -7.76 2.07 -6.64
N LEU A 247 -6.80 1.34 -7.20
CA LEU A 247 -5.46 1.11 -6.67
C LEU A 247 -4.39 1.55 -7.68
N PRO A 248 -4.15 2.85 -7.88
CA PRO A 248 -3.20 3.32 -8.90
C PRO A 248 -1.76 2.88 -8.66
N LEU A 249 -1.37 2.63 -7.40
CA LEU A 249 -0.02 2.17 -7.03
C LEU A 249 0.17 0.65 -7.07
N ARG A 250 -0.84 -0.14 -7.44
CA ARG A 250 -0.78 -1.61 -7.35
C ARG A 250 0.35 -2.28 -8.14
N MET A 251 0.97 -1.57 -9.08
CA MET A 251 2.12 -2.02 -9.87
C MET A 251 3.43 -1.33 -9.46
N VAL A 252 3.45 -0.61 -8.36
CA VAL A 252 4.61 0.11 -7.81
C VAL A 252 5.03 -0.60 -6.54
N THR A 253 6.32 -0.96 -6.41
CA THR A 253 6.83 -1.60 -5.20
C THR A 253 6.95 -0.60 -4.05
N GLU A 254 6.92 -1.10 -2.81
CA GLU A 254 7.10 -0.28 -1.60
C GLU A 254 8.42 0.52 -1.65
N LEU A 255 9.51 -0.09 -2.13
CA LEU A 255 10.80 0.58 -2.28
C LEU A 255 10.76 1.69 -3.33
N GLU A 256 10.11 1.47 -4.46
CA GLU A 256 9.96 2.51 -5.50
C GLU A 256 9.15 3.70 -4.97
N ALA A 257 8.06 3.44 -4.24
CA ALA A 257 7.28 4.50 -3.62
C ALA A 257 8.12 5.31 -2.62
N LEU A 258 8.93 4.65 -1.78
CA LEU A 258 9.84 5.34 -0.86
C LEU A 258 10.85 6.23 -1.59
N LEU A 259 11.46 5.72 -2.66
CA LEU A 259 12.45 6.48 -3.42
C LEU A 259 11.81 7.69 -4.14
N VAL A 260 10.60 7.53 -4.68
CA VAL A 260 9.84 8.65 -5.28
C VAL A 260 9.47 9.68 -4.23
N ALA A 261 8.99 9.25 -3.06
CA ALA A 261 8.67 10.16 -1.97
C ALA A 261 9.87 11.01 -1.54
N ARG A 262 11.06 10.38 -1.43
CA ARG A 262 12.31 11.07 -1.11
C ARG A 262 12.79 12.00 -2.21
N GLU A 263 12.63 11.61 -3.48
CA GLU A 263 13.04 12.44 -4.61
C GLU A 263 12.26 13.75 -4.70
N HIS A 264 10.99 13.72 -4.28
CA HIS A 264 10.11 14.90 -4.27
C HIS A 264 9.97 15.55 -2.89
N ASP A 265 10.77 15.13 -1.92
CA ASP A 265 10.71 15.63 -0.53
C ASP A 265 9.27 15.68 0.01
N LEU A 266 8.53 14.57 -0.19
CA LEU A 266 7.14 14.50 0.24
C LEU A 266 7.07 14.32 1.76
N PRO A 267 6.19 15.08 2.45
CA PRO A 267 5.93 14.88 3.86
C PRO A 267 5.41 13.45 4.11
N MET A 268 6.04 12.73 5.02
CA MET A 268 5.67 11.36 5.35
C MET A 268 6.05 11.01 6.79
N TYR A 269 5.13 10.41 7.50
CA TYR A 269 5.36 9.84 8.81
C TYR A 269 5.95 8.43 8.68
N HIS A 270 6.95 8.11 9.50
CA HIS A 270 7.75 6.90 9.32
C HIS A 270 7.46 5.78 10.31
N ASP A 271 6.82 6.09 11.43
CA ASP A 271 6.59 5.10 12.47
C ASP A 271 5.43 4.16 12.12
N ASP A 272 5.55 2.93 12.54
CA ASP A 272 4.50 1.93 12.42
C ASP A 272 3.40 2.14 13.47
N CYS A 273 2.17 1.75 13.12
CA CYS A 273 1.07 1.72 14.07
C CYS A 273 1.40 0.80 15.26
N PRO A 274 1.18 1.20 16.52
CA PRO A 274 1.50 0.38 17.68
C PRO A 274 0.80 -0.98 17.70
N TYR A 275 -0.32 -1.11 16.99
CA TYR A 275 -1.05 -2.37 16.86
C TYR A 275 -0.60 -3.24 15.67
N ALA A 276 0.36 -2.80 14.85
CA ALA A 276 0.80 -3.52 13.64
C ALA A 276 1.35 -4.92 13.95
N GLU A 277 2.02 -5.09 15.09
CA GLU A 277 2.59 -6.37 15.54
C GLU A 277 1.53 -7.46 15.75
N ARG A 278 0.30 -7.09 16.10
CA ARG A 278 -0.82 -8.01 16.33
C ARG A 278 -1.50 -8.46 15.02
N GLY A 279 -1.01 -7.97 13.87
CA GLY A 279 -1.60 -8.21 12.55
C GLY A 279 -0.90 -9.33 11.77
N LEU A 280 -1.66 -10.16 11.05
CA LEU A 280 -1.16 -11.21 10.16
C LEU A 280 -0.30 -10.66 9.00
N ARG A 281 -0.51 -9.40 8.62
CA ARG A 281 0.18 -8.75 7.50
C ARG A 281 1.70 -8.70 7.68
N LYS A 282 2.20 -8.60 8.92
CA LYS A 282 3.64 -8.59 9.19
C LYS A 282 4.30 -9.91 8.76
N GLN A 283 3.68 -11.04 9.12
CA GLN A 283 4.17 -12.36 8.70
C GLN A 283 4.16 -12.52 7.18
N MET A 284 3.10 -12.05 6.52
CA MET A 284 3.02 -12.10 5.06
C MET A 284 4.02 -11.21 4.35
N ARG A 285 4.43 -10.10 4.95
CA ARG A 285 5.53 -9.25 4.44
C ARG A 285 6.83 -10.05 4.30
N ASP A 286 7.20 -10.80 5.33
CA ASP A 286 8.42 -11.61 5.33
C ASP A 286 8.34 -12.76 4.32
N VAL A 287 7.19 -13.43 4.24
CA VAL A 287 6.97 -14.52 3.28
C VAL A 287 7.06 -13.99 1.83
N VAL A 288 6.37 -12.91 1.50
CA VAL A 288 6.41 -12.31 0.15
C VAL A 288 7.82 -11.82 -0.18
N ALA A 289 8.54 -11.25 0.80
CA ALA A 289 9.93 -10.82 0.60
C ALA A 289 10.87 -12.01 0.31
N ALA A 290 10.72 -13.13 1.01
CA ALA A 290 11.48 -14.35 0.77
C ALA A 290 11.20 -14.95 -0.60
N LEU A 291 9.93 -15.03 -1.01
CA LEU A 291 9.53 -15.51 -2.32
C LEU A 291 10.07 -14.63 -3.46
N GLU A 292 9.99 -13.31 -3.31
CA GLU A 292 10.51 -12.35 -4.29
C GLU A 292 12.04 -12.43 -4.39
N ALA A 293 12.74 -12.66 -3.27
CA ALA A 293 14.20 -12.84 -3.27
C ALA A 293 14.63 -14.13 -3.98
N ALA A 294 13.87 -15.20 -3.82
CA ALA A 294 14.10 -16.48 -4.48
C ALA A 294 13.74 -16.45 -5.98
N THR A 295 12.63 -15.78 -6.30
CA THR A 295 12.12 -15.70 -7.69
C THR A 295 11.65 -14.28 -7.96
N PRO A 296 12.52 -13.43 -8.54
CA PRO A 296 12.17 -12.04 -8.88
C PRO A 296 10.95 -11.97 -9.80
N GLY A 297 9.98 -11.11 -9.43
CA GLY A 297 8.70 -10.98 -10.13
C GLY A 297 7.54 -11.75 -9.49
N THR A 298 7.77 -12.47 -8.39
CA THR A 298 6.72 -13.19 -7.66
C THR A 298 5.55 -12.30 -7.27
N ARG A 299 5.80 -11.06 -6.80
CA ARG A 299 4.73 -10.10 -6.48
C ARG A 299 3.83 -9.82 -7.67
N HIS A 300 4.42 -9.64 -8.85
CA HIS A 300 3.66 -9.44 -10.10
C HIS A 300 2.89 -10.71 -10.49
N GLY A 301 3.50 -11.89 -10.31
CA GLY A 301 2.87 -13.18 -10.58
C GLY A 301 1.64 -13.42 -9.70
N LEU A 302 1.74 -13.16 -8.38
CA LEU A 302 0.61 -13.25 -7.46
C LEU A 302 -0.54 -12.34 -7.87
N LEU A 303 -0.22 -11.10 -8.23
CA LEU A 303 -1.21 -10.13 -8.68
C LEU A 303 -1.89 -10.56 -9.99
N ALA A 304 -1.11 -11.01 -10.96
CA ALA A 304 -1.62 -11.48 -12.25
C ALA A 304 -2.53 -12.72 -12.07
N SER A 305 -2.15 -13.65 -11.20
CA SER A 305 -2.97 -14.82 -10.88
C SER A 305 -4.31 -14.43 -10.25
N ALA A 306 -4.29 -13.50 -9.28
CA ALA A 306 -5.51 -13.00 -8.66
C ALA A 306 -6.42 -12.29 -9.68
N ASP A 307 -5.84 -11.49 -10.58
CA ASP A 307 -6.60 -10.81 -11.64
C ASP A 307 -7.24 -11.83 -12.60
N ALA A 308 -6.48 -12.86 -13.03
CA ALA A 308 -7.00 -13.91 -13.91
C ALA A 308 -8.14 -14.70 -13.27
N ILE A 309 -8.04 -15.04 -11.98
CA ILE A 309 -9.13 -15.70 -11.24
C ILE A 309 -10.35 -14.77 -11.17
N ARG A 310 -10.16 -13.50 -10.89
CA ARG A 310 -11.26 -12.51 -10.82
C ARG A 310 -11.96 -12.30 -12.17
N GLU A 311 -11.26 -12.46 -13.28
CA GLU A 311 -11.84 -12.40 -14.63
C GLU A 311 -12.65 -13.65 -14.96
N GLN A 312 -12.20 -14.84 -14.53
CA GLN A 312 -12.88 -16.12 -14.77
C GLN A 312 -14.14 -16.30 -13.90
N PHE A 313 -14.11 -15.76 -12.69
CA PHE A 313 -15.21 -15.82 -11.76
C PHE A 313 -15.80 -14.41 -11.56
N PRO A 314 -16.49 -13.86 -12.56
CA PRO A 314 -17.20 -12.62 -12.32
C PRO A 314 -18.15 -12.89 -11.15
N VAL A 315 -18.09 -12.04 -10.12
CA VAL A 315 -19.11 -12.07 -9.06
C VAL A 315 -20.43 -11.97 -9.81
N SER A 316 -21.16 -13.08 -9.83
CA SER A 316 -22.39 -13.22 -10.59
C SER A 316 -23.21 -11.97 -10.34
N GLY A 317 -23.51 -11.23 -11.41
CA GLY A 317 -24.23 -9.96 -11.36
C GLY A 317 -25.74 -10.08 -11.02
N GLY A 318 -26.12 -11.13 -10.32
CA GLY A 318 -27.21 -11.04 -9.39
C GLY A 318 -26.69 -10.08 -8.32
N GLY A 319 -26.93 -8.79 -8.50
CA GLY A 319 -26.65 -7.82 -7.49
C GLY A 319 -27.10 -8.45 -6.19
N VAL A 320 -26.15 -8.66 -5.26
CA VAL A 320 -26.55 -8.65 -3.87
C VAL A 320 -27.19 -7.28 -3.77
N SER A 321 -28.52 -7.26 -3.89
CA SER A 321 -29.31 -6.05 -3.72
C SER A 321 -28.86 -5.57 -2.36
N ALA A 322 -28.07 -4.50 -2.35
CA ALA A 322 -27.55 -3.98 -1.12
C ALA A 322 -28.78 -3.67 -0.27
N GLN A 323 -29.00 -4.49 0.75
CA GLN A 323 -30.04 -4.23 1.73
C GLN A 323 -29.55 -3.06 2.57
N SER A 324 -30.45 -2.31 3.12
CA SER A 324 -30.11 -1.29 4.07
C SER A 324 -29.95 -1.93 5.46
N CYS A 325 -28.86 -1.64 6.13
CA CYS A 325 -28.66 -2.03 7.53
C CYS A 325 -29.83 -1.54 8.40
N THR A 326 -30.42 -2.43 9.17
CA THR A 326 -31.58 -2.10 10.03
C THR A 326 -31.25 -1.08 11.13
N GLU A 327 -29.95 -0.93 11.48
CA GLU A 327 -29.52 -0.01 12.54
C GLU A 327 -29.09 1.36 12.00
N CYS A 328 -28.36 1.41 10.88
CA CYS A 328 -27.77 2.66 10.39
C CYS A 328 -28.10 3.01 8.93
N GLY A 329 -28.89 2.18 8.24
CA GLY A 329 -29.27 2.40 6.85
C GLY A 329 -28.17 2.18 5.81
N ALA A 330 -26.93 1.88 6.22
CA ALA A 330 -25.82 1.68 5.27
C ALA A 330 -26.01 0.43 4.41
N PRO A 331 -25.49 0.42 3.18
CA PRO A 331 -25.52 -0.74 2.32
C PRO A 331 -24.86 -1.96 2.98
N THR A 332 -25.52 -3.11 2.96
CA THR A 332 -25.03 -4.37 3.54
C THR A 332 -25.57 -5.57 2.78
N SER A 333 -24.88 -6.70 2.85
CA SER A 333 -25.37 -7.98 2.33
C SER A 333 -26.28 -8.75 3.29
N GLY A 334 -26.39 -8.29 4.54
CA GLY A 334 -27.19 -8.90 5.60
C GLY A 334 -28.10 -7.88 6.28
N SER A 335 -28.77 -8.27 7.36
CA SER A 335 -29.65 -7.40 8.16
C SER A 335 -28.88 -6.28 8.88
N SER A 336 -27.65 -6.56 9.32
CA SER A 336 -26.78 -5.59 10.01
C SER A 336 -25.44 -5.47 9.29
N CYS A 337 -24.93 -4.23 9.19
CA CYS A 337 -23.60 -3.99 8.59
C CYS A 337 -22.48 -4.30 9.60
N MET A 338 -21.30 -4.61 9.10
CA MET A 338 -20.13 -4.93 9.92
C MET A 338 -19.81 -3.87 10.99
N PRO A 339 -19.83 -2.54 10.70
CA PRO A 339 -19.65 -1.52 11.74
C PRO A 339 -20.64 -1.63 12.89
N CYS A 340 -21.93 -1.84 12.62
CA CYS A 340 -22.96 -1.99 13.67
C CYS A 340 -22.74 -3.28 14.48
N THR A 341 -22.44 -4.38 13.81
CA THR A 341 -22.13 -5.65 14.50
C THR A 341 -20.91 -5.50 15.41
N MET A 342 -19.82 -4.88 14.93
CA MET A 342 -18.62 -4.68 15.75
C MET A 342 -18.87 -3.74 16.95
N ARG A 343 -19.73 -2.71 16.81
CA ARG A 343 -20.14 -1.90 17.97
C ARG A 343 -20.84 -2.73 19.03
N ARG A 344 -21.81 -3.57 18.63
CA ARG A 344 -22.53 -4.45 19.59
C ARG A 344 -21.60 -5.39 20.34
N ILE A 345 -20.59 -5.96 19.67
CA ILE A 345 -19.58 -6.80 20.33
C ILE A 345 -18.89 -6.04 21.47
N LEU A 346 -18.59 -4.75 21.26
CA LEU A 346 -17.94 -3.93 22.29
C LEU A 346 -18.91 -3.41 23.35
N ASP A 347 -20.18 -3.18 23.01
CA ASP A 347 -21.19 -2.62 23.91
C ASP A 347 -21.78 -3.70 24.83
N ASP A 348 -22.10 -4.85 24.30
CA ASP A 348 -22.88 -5.90 24.99
C ASP A 348 -21.98 -7.01 25.56
N GLY A 349 -20.70 -7.06 25.19
CA GLY A 349 -19.81 -8.17 25.54
C GLY A 349 -20.27 -9.50 24.98
N ASP A 350 -21.16 -9.48 23.98
CA ASP A 350 -21.79 -10.66 23.43
C ASP A 350 -20.82 -11.46 22.56
N SER A 351 -20.20 -12.46 23.18
CA SER A 351 -19.36 -13.47 22.52
C SER A 351 -20.17 -14.61 21.90
N SER A 352 -21.51 -14.48 21.82
CA SER A 352 -22.40 -15.57 21.41
C SER A 352 -22.34 -15.86 19.89
N ASP A 353 -22.87 -17.03 19.51
CA ASP A 353 -22.76 -17.76 18.25
C ASP A 353 -22.85 -16.94 16.92
N GLY A 354 -23.46 -15.76 16.91
CA GLY A 354 -23.48 -14.86 15.75
C GLY A 354 -22.10 -14.28 15.41
N VAL A 355 -21.22 -14.09 16.40
CA VAL A 355 -19.84 -13.60 16.23
C VAL A 355 -18.96 -14.69 15.64
N ASN A 356 -19.16 -15.95 16.00
CA ASN A 356 -18.38 -17.07 15.45
C ASN A 356 -18.60 -17.23 13.94
N GLN A 357 -19.83 -17.07 13.44
CA GLN A 357 -20.09 -17.06 11.98
C GLN A 357 -19.49 -15.84 11.27
N ILE A 358 -19.38 -14.71 11.97
CA ILE A 358 -18.79 -13.47 11.43
C ILE A 358 -17.26 -13.53 11.52
N VAL A 359 -16.70 -14.09 12.59
CA VAL A 359 -15.26 -14.29 12.79
C VAL A 359 -14.74 -15.30 11.77
N ASP A 360 -15.45 -16.39 11.53
CA ASP A 360 -15.12 -17.34 10.46
C ASP A 360 -15.17 -16.66 9.07
N GLY A 361 -16.00 -15.64 8.89
CA GLY A 361 -16.03 -14.76 7.69
C GLY A 361 -15.02 -13.60 7.68
N LEU A 362 -14.41 -13.22 8.83
CA LEU A 362 -13.37 -12.20 8.94
C LEU A 362 -11.98 -12.80 9.12
N ASP A 363 -11.88 -13.95 9.76
CA ASP A 363 -10.66 -14.74 9.90
C ASP A 363 -10.52 -15.80 8.82
N SER A 364 -11.59 -16.12 8.10
CA SER A 364 -11.60 -16.93 6.88
C SER A 364 -11.33 -16.10 5.62
#